data_2eb49ea304f98dc8a51c38e26e9c63c3
#
_entry.id   2eb49ea304f98dc8a51c38e26e9c63c3
#
_cell.length_a   1.000
_cell.length_b   1.000
_cell.length_c   1.000
_cell.angle_alpha   90.00
_cell.angle_beta   90.00
_cell.angle_gamma   90.00
#
_symmetry.space_group_name_H-M   'P 1'
#
loop_
_entity.id
_entity.type
_entity.pdbx_description
1 polymer ?
#
loop_
_entity_poly.entity_id
_entity_poly.type
_entity_poly.pdbx_seq_one_letter_code
_entity_poly.pdbx_strand_id
1 'polypeptide(L)'
;MTVSNKNINDKLDKVFIEKFGCSADKVEMLKEHRFLSSKIGFSAANLLELFLEVEKEFGITFSKDEILSTQFDDYTELVEGISKKLGGE
;
A
#
# COMPACT_ATOMS: atom_id res chain seq x y z
N MET A 1 -19.69 10.48 4.37
CA MET A 1 -18.47 11.30 4.28
C MET A 1 -17.45 10.59 3.39
N THR A 2 -16.86 11.33 2.48
CA THR A 2 -15.89 10.76 1.54
C THR A 2 -14.50 10.67 2.19
N VAL A 3 -13.85 9.52 2.02
CA VAL A 3 -12.48 9.35 2.51
C VAL A 3 -11.54 10.03 1.54
N SER A 4 -10.71 10.93 2.03
CA SER A 4 -9.77 11.68 1.19
C SER A 4 -8.54 10.83 0.90
N ASN A 5 -8.05 10.89 -0.36
CA ASN A 5 -6.82 10.18 -0.72
C ASN A 5 -5.63 10.68 0.08
N LYS A 6 -5.64 11.94 0.49
CA LYS A 6 -4.58 12.46 1.33
C LYS A 6 -4.50 11.72 2.67
N ASN A 7 -5.65 11.44 3.28
CA ASN A 7 -5.67 10.69 4.54
C ASN A 7 -5.14 9.27 4.33
N ILE A 8 -5.50 8.66 3.21
CA ILE A 8 -5.01 7.33 2.86
C ILE A 8 -3.49 7.37 2.67
N ASN A 9 -3.00 8.36 1.93
CA ASN A 9 -1.56 8.51 1.71
C ASN A 9 -0.80 8.69 3.02
N ASP A 10 -1.31 9.53 3.91
CA ASP A 10 -0.65 9.77 5.19
C ASP A 10 -0.55 8.50 6.02
N LYS A 11 -1.63 7.73 6.09
CA LYS A 11 -1.65 6.48 6.84
C LYS A 11 -0.76 5.43 6.19
N LEU A 12 -0.76 5.35 4.85
CA LEU A 12 0.05 4.39 4.13
C LEU A 12 1.54 4.71 4.30
N ASP A 13 1.90 5.99 4.20
CA ASP A 13 3.27 6.41 4.43
C ASP A 13 3.73 6.02 5.84
N LYS A 14 2.85 6.18 6.81
CA LYS A 14 3.14 5.79 8.19
C LYS A 14 3.40 4.28 8.30
N VAL A 15 2.63 3.47 7.59
CA VAL A 15 2.85 2.03 7.55
C VAL A 15 4.25 1.73 7.02
N PHE A 16 4.64 2.34 5.92
CA PHE A 16 5.97 2.11 5.35
C PHE A 16 7.08 2.53 6.32
N ILE A 17 6.92 3.65 6.98
CA ILE A 17 7.94 4.17 7.90
C ILE A 17 8.00 3.34 9.18
N GLU A 18 6.86 3.07 9.79
CA GLU A 18 6.83 2.43 11.11
C GLU A 18 6.93 0.92 11.06
N LYS A 19 6.32 0.29 10.05
CA LYS A 19 6.28 -1.17 9.98
C LYS A 19 7.40 -1.76 9.13
N PHE A 20 7.88 -1.02 8.14
CA PHE A 20 8.94 -1.48 7.24
C PHE A 20 10.26 -0.73 7.43
N GLY A 21 10.28 0.26 8.30
CA GLY A 21 11.51 1.01 8.57
C GLY A 21 12.00 1.84 7.40
N CYS A 22 11.10 2.24 6.50
CA CYS A 22 11.48 3.03 5.34
C CYS A 22 11.80 4.46 5.73
N SER A 23 12.82 5.05 5.09
CA SER A 23 13.09 6.48 5.23
C SER A 23 12.10 7.28 4.38
N ALA A 24 12.06 8.60 4.61
CA ALA A 24 11.23 9.48 3.79
C ALA A 24 11.61 9.39 2.31
N ASP A 25 12.92 9.30 2.01
CA ASP A 25 13.39 9.15 0.64
C ASP A 25 12.89 7.85 0.02
N LYS A 26 12.91 6.76 0.78
CA LYS A 26 12.44 5.46 0.30
C LYS A 26 10.94 5.51 0.00
N VAL A 27 10.16 6.19 0.85
CA VAL A 27 8.73 6.36 0.62
C VAL A 27 8.48 7.09 -0.69
N GLU A 28 9.27 8.12 -1.01
CA GLU A 28 9.13 8.83 -2.28
C GLU A 28 9.42 7.91 -3.47
N MET A 29 10.40 7.03 -3.34
CA MET A 29 10.70 6.04 -4.38
C MET A 29 9.55 5.07 -4.56
N LEU A 30 8.88 4.68 -3.48
CA LEU A 30 7.73 3.78 -3.53
C LEU A 30 6.58 4.37 -4.34
N LYS A 31 6.48 5.70 -4.38
CA LYS A 31 5.43 6.37 -5.15
C LYS A 31 5.73 6.41 -6.64
N GLU A 32 6.99 6.24 -7.03
CA GLU A 32 7.42 6.37 -8.42
C GLU A 32 7.71 5.04 -9.12
N HIS A 33 7.84 3.96 -8.36
CA HIS A 33 8.22 2.66 -8.90
C HIS A 33 7.31 1.58 -8.34
N ARG A 34 7.18 0.48 -9.08
CA ARG A 34 6.41 -0.66 -8.60
C ARG A 34 7.15 -1.30 -7.43
N PHE A 35 6.36 -1.85 -6.50
CA PHE A 35 6.96 -2.43 -5.27
C PHE A 35 7.91 -3.58 -5.57
N LEU A 36 7.60 -4.39 -6.58
CA LEU A 36 8.43 -5.54 -6.95
C LEU A 36 9.56 -5.19 -7.90
N SER A 37 9.72 -3.91 -8.25
CA SER A 37 10.80 -3.51 -9.15
C SER A 37 12.14 -3.59 -8.42
N SER A 38 13.23 -3.67 -9.20
CA SER A 38 14.57 -3.70 -8.62
C SER A 38 14.92 -2.41 -7.88
N LYS A 39 14.27 -1.31 -8.24
CA LYS A 39 14.48 -0.03 -7.56
C LYS A 39 13.98 -0.07 -6.11
N ILE A 40 12.89 -0.76 -5.87
CA ILE A 40 12.30 -0.87 -4.52
C ILE A 40 12.82 -2.12 -3.82
N GLY A 41 12.87 -3.24 -4.52
CA GLY A 41 13.45 -4.46 -3.98
C GLY A 41 12.53 -5.25 -3.04
N PHE A 42 11.22 -5.01 -3.10
CA PHE A 42 10.30 -5.83 -2.30
C PHE A 42 10.22 -7.23 -2.89
N SER A 43 10.22 -8.23 -2.02
CA SER A 43 9.92 -9.60 -2.40
C SER A 43 8.41 -9.83 -2.35
N ALA A 44 7.96 -10.97 -2.87
CA ALA A 44 6.55 -11.35 -2.74
C ALA A 44 6.12 -11.44 -1.28
N ALA A 45 7.02 -11.90 -0.41
CA ALA A 45 6.73 -11.98 1.03
C ALA A 45 6.56 -10.58 1.62
N ASN A 46 7.39 -9.63 1.21
CA ASN A 46 7.26 -8.24 1.67
C ASN A 46 5.94 -7.64 1.22
N LEU A 47 5.52 -7.92 0.00
CA LEU A 47 4.27 -7.41 -0.52
C LEU A 47 3.08 -7.98 0.25
N LEU A 48 3.11 -9.27 0.57
CA LEU A 48 2.06 -9.89 1.38
C LEU A 48 2.00 -9.24 2.76
N GLU A 49 3.17 -9.02 3.37
CA GLU A 49 3.26 -8.37 4.68
C GLU A 49 2.67 -6.95 4.62
N LEU A 50 2.93 -6.23 3.54
CA LEU A 50 2.36 -4.90 3.34
C LEU A 50 0.83 -4.97 3.32
N PHE A 51 0.25 -5.90 2.58
CA PHE A 51 -1.20 -6.04 2.54
C PHE A 51 -1.77 -6.34 3.93
N LEU A 52 -1.12 -7.19 4.71
CA LEU A 52 -1.58 -7.51 6.05
C LEU A 52 -1.55 -6.28 6.97
N GLU A 53 -0.51 -5.47 6.87
CA GLU A 53 -0.42 -4.25 7.68
C GLU A 53 -1.45 -3.22 7.25
N VAL A 54 -1.71 -3.12 5.93
CA VAL A 54 -2.73 -2.22 5.40
C VAL A 54 -4.11 -2.65 5.90
N GLU A 55 -4.40 -3.94 5.90
CA GLU A 55 -5.66 -4.44 6.44
C GLU A 55 -5.87 -4.01 7.88
N LYS A 56 -4.83 -4.10 8.70
CA LYS A 56 -4.91 -3.70 10.09
C LYS A 56 -5.09 -2.20 10.25
N GLU A 57 -4.34 -1.44 9.48
CA GLU A 57 -4.33 0.02 9.61
C GLU A 57 -5.65 0.64 9.16
N PHE A 58 -6.24 0.11 8.11
CA PHE A 58 -7.45 0.68 7.51
C PHE A 58 -8.73 -0.08 7.84
N GLY A 59 -8.62 -1.23 8.48
CA GLY A 59 -9.79 -2.04 8.82
C GLY A 59 -10.49 -2.62 7.61
N ILE A 60 -9.73 -3.01 6.59
CA ILE A 60 -10.25 -3.57 5.34
C ILE A 60 -9.67 -4.97 5.13
N THR A 61 -10.18 -5.66 4.11
CA THR A 61 -9.71 -7.01 3.77
C THR A 61 -9.46 -7.11 2.27
N PHE A 62 -8.31 -7.68 1.90
CA PHE A 62 -8.01 -8.01 0.51
C PHE A 62 -8.35 -9.47 0.26
N SER A 63 -8.95 -9.76 -0.90
CA SER A 63 -9.20 -11.15 -1.28
C SER A 63 -7.89 -11.82 -1.69
N LYS A 64 -7.90 -13.15 -1.69
CA LYS A 64 -6.76 -13.91 -2.14
C LYS A 64 -6.39 -13.56 -3.59
N ASP A 65 -7.39 -13.39 -4.45
CA ASP A 65 -7.15 -13.04 -5.85
C ASP A 65 -6.50 -11.67 -5.97
N GLU A 66 -6.92 -10.70 -5.15
CA GLU A 66 -6.32 -9.37 -5.15
C GLU A 66 -4.85 -9.42 -4.76
N ILE A 67 -4.53 -10.24 -3.77
CA ILE A 67 -3.14 -10.36 -3.30
C ILE A 67 -2.27 -11.05 -4.35
N LEU A 68 -2.77 -12.11 -4.98
CA LEU A 68 -1.98 -12.94 -5.90
C LEU A 68 -1.87 -12.35 -7.30
N SER A 69 -2.78 -11.45 -7.69
CA SER A 69 -2.83 -10.92 -9.06
C SER A 69 -1.82 -9.83 -9.34
N THR A 70 -1.06 -9.39 -8.35
CA THR A 70 -0.16 -8.23 -8.42
C THR A 70 -0.88 -6.94 -8.86
N GLN A 71 -2.20 -6.90 -8.69
CA GLN A 71 -3.01 -5.75 -9.11
C GLN A 71 -2.62 -4.48 -8.35
N PHE A 72 -2.21 -4.63 -7.09
CA PHE A 72 -1.88 -3.49 -6.24
C PHE A 72 -0.38 -3.44 -5.94
N ASP A 73 0.45 -3.66 -6.96
CA ASP A 73 1.89 -3.68 -6.75
C ASP A 73 2.56 -2.31 -6.92
N ASP A 74 1.77 -1.23 -6.99
CA ASP A 74 2.34 0.11 -6.92
C ASP A 74 1.50 0.98 -5.99
N TYR A 75 2.07 2.12 -5.60
CA TYR A 75 1.49 3.01 -4.59
C TYR A 75 0.13 3.54 -5.02
N THR A 76 0.03 4.02 -6.25
CA THR A 76 -1.21 4.63 -6.75
C THR A 76 -2.35 3.61 -6.79
N GLU A 77 -2.09 2.42 -7.32
CA GLU A 77 -3.12 1.39 -7.40
C GLU A 77 -3.54 0.92 -6.02
N LEU A 78 -2.59 0.83 -5.08
CA LEU A 78 -2.90 0.45 -3.71
C LEU A 78 -3.80 1.49 -3.05
N VAL A 79 -3.47 2.78 -3.21
CA VAL A 79 -4.29 3.86 -2.66
C VAL A 79 -5.72 3.79 -3.22
N GLU A 80 -5.86 3.59 -4.52
CA GLU A 80 -7.18 3.49 -5.14
C GLU A 80 -7.96 2.29 -4.62
N GLY A 81 -7.28 1.16 -4.46
CA GLY A 81 -7.91 -0.04 -3.91
C GLY A 81 -8.40 0.16 -2.49
N ILE A 82 -7.58 0.80 -1.66
CA ILE A 82 -7.95 1.13 -0.28
C ILE A 82 -9.16 2.06 -0.27
N SER A 83 -9.13 3.09 -1.10
CA SER A 83 -10.22 4.07 -1.18
C SER A 83 -11.55 3.38 -1.51
N LYS A 84 -11.54 2.48 -2.49
CA LYS A 84 -12.75 1.76 -2.88
C LYS A 84 -13.28 0.88 -1.74
N LYS A 85 -12.38 0.22 -1.02
CA LYS A 85 -12.78 -0.65 0.09
C LYS A 85 -13.33 0.14 1.26
N LEU A 86 -12.89 1.38 1.43
CA LEU A 86 -13.41 2.26 2.47
C LEU A 86 -14.71 2.94 2.07
N GLY A 87 -15.25 2.63 0.89
CA GLY A 87 -16.50 3.20 0.40
C GLY A 87 -16.32 4.52 -0.33
N GLY A 88 -15.09 4.89 -0.65
CA GLY A 88 -14.80 6.06 -1.46
C GLY A 88 -15.10 5.81 -2.93
N GLU A 89 -15.34 6.85 -3.66
CA GLU A 89 -15.60 6.79 -5.10
C GLU A 89 -14.35 7.05 -5.93
#